data_bcdbcc41a234efee3391542d110d58f3
#
_entry.id   bcdbcc41a234efee3391542d110d58f3
#
_cell.length_a   1.000
_cell.length_b   1.000
_cell.length_c   1.000
_cell.angle_alpha   90.00
_cell.angle_beta   90.00
_cell.angle_gamma   90.00
#
_symmetry.space_group_name_H-M   'P 1'
#
loop_
_entity.id
_entity.type
_entity.pdbx_description
1 polymer ?
#
loop_
_entity_poly.entity_id
_entity_poly.type
_entity_poly.pdbx_seq_one_letter_code
_entity_poly.pdbx_strand_id
1 'polypeptide(L)'
;MSGRLVGWEYRLVGSDILFQISYFLRSKMNHNSRFGYLLKSMMYDVIVLFEHPEWQKPLWSALEQRGVRYAALDLKQAAFNPDAVPDAALYFNQASPSAYVRGNTRAVPLALSLIRSLELGGARVLNGSRAFLLELSKSAQAALLHKLEVPHPRCLVFNDVDAALSQWTGGWPALLKPEQGGSGARMFLLQSADDLRKLLRDQPSLWLPDNLLLLQEYFPVDPARGIIRMEFLGGELLYAMRVVAHGVFNLCPSEECNPEGEGDSYCLIPAQAPPKPVEFYPYKELPAKAVQVGKKIMAAAGLDVGGIEYLESADGRQIFYDVNANSNLRAPIGQAFGFDPFARVVDYLLGEMAQIRAAA
;
A
#
# COMPACT_ATOMS: atom_id res chain seq x y z
N MET A 1 46.68 5.24 9.12
CA MET A 1 45.71 5.35 8.02
C MET A 1 44.44 4.60 8.45
N SER A 2 43.46 5.31 8.95
CA SER A 2 42.21 4.73 9.45
C SER A 2 41.15 4.73 8.32
N GLY A 3 40.89 3.56 7.77
CA GLY A 3 39.74 3.35 6.85
C GLY A 3 38.46 3.24 7.65
N ARG A 4 37.48 4.11 7.42
CA ARG A 4 36.13 3.99 7.98
C ARG A 4 35.40 2.94 7.18
N LEU A 5 34.93 1.90 7.87
CA LEU A 5 33.95 0.94 7.38
C LEU A 5 32.53 1.58 7.46
N VAL A 6 31.81 1.60 6.36
CA VAL A 6 30.39 2.00 6.36
C VAL A 6 29.58 0.77 6.77
N GLY A 7 29.06 0.78 7.99
CA GLY A 7 28.18 -0.26 8.52
C GLY A 7 26.72 0.08 8.27
N TRP A 8 25.92 -0.94 8.05
CA TRP A 8 24.45 -0.86 8.03
C TRP A 8 23.92 -1.22 9.41
N GLU A 9 23.10 -0.35 9.99
CA GLU A 9 22.36 -0.67 11.20
C GLU A 9 20.95 -1.16 10.82
N TYR A 10 20.63 -2.38 11.23
CA TYR A 10 19.29 -2.93 11.16
C TYR A 10 18.72 -3.05 12.58
N ARG A 11 17.51 -2.61 12.77
CA ARG A 11 16.80 -2.79 14.03
C ARG A 11 15.92 -4.03 13.92
N LEU A 12 16.29 -5.10 14.65
CA LEU A 12 15.41 -6.25 14.83
C LEU A 12 14.36 -5.89 15.88
N VAL A 13 13.09 -6.05 15.53
CA VAL A 13 11.96 -5.88 16.45
C VAL A 13 11.54 -7.27 16.92
N GLY A 14 12.08 -7.66 18.05
CA GLY A 14 11.72 -8.86 18.80
C GLY A 14 12.58 -8.92 20.04
N SER A 15 11.98 -8.80 21.22
CA SER A 15 12.54 -8.89 22.60
C SER A 15 14.01 -8.50 22.76
N ASP A 16 14.25 -7.25 23.14
CA ASP A 16 15.42 -6.70 23.88
C ASP A 16 16.86 -7.07 23.45
N ILE A 17 17.11 -7.44 22.20
CA ILE A 17 18.46 -7.66 21.71
C ILE A 17 18.74 -6.73 20.53
N LEU A 18 19.47 -5.65 20.78
CA LEU A 18 20.14 -4.83 19.77
C LEU A 18 21.29 -5.63 19.18
N PHE A 19 21.15 -6.20 18.00
CA PHE A 19 22.27 -6.73 17.24
C PHE A 19 22.78 -5.67 16.27
N GLN A 20 23.94 -5.10 16.56
CA GLN A 20 24.78 -4.45 15.56
C GLN A 20 25.39 -5.52 14.66
N ILE A 21 24.96 -5.60 13.41
CA ILE A 21 25.62 -6.46 12.41
C ILE A 21 26.66 -5.59 11.71
N SER A 22 27.91 -5.67 12.17
CA SER A 22 29.05 -5.14 11.44
C SER A 22 29.38 -6.09 10.28
N TYR A 23 29.20 -5.63 9.06
CA TYR A 23 29.62 -6.38 7.87
C TYR A 23 31.14 -6.26 7.71
N PHE A 24 31.86 -7.36 7.99
CA PHE A 24 33.26 -7.47 7.66
C PHE A 24 33.46 -7.68 6.16
N LEU A 25 34.12 -6.74 5.51
CA LEU A 25 34.57 -6.86 4.13
C LEU A 25 35.47 -8.07 3.96
N ARG A 26 35.10 -9.04 3.16
CA ARG A 26 36.04 -9.95 2.52
C ARG A 26 36.70 -9.24 1.34
N SER A 27 37.79 -8.51 1.60
CA SER A 27 38.75 -8.18 0.58
C SER A 27 39.77 -9.33 0.48
N LYS A 28 39.96 -9.80 -0.73
CA LYS A 28 40.92 -10.82 -1.17
C LYS A 28 40.47 -12.28 -1.04
N MET A 29 39.79 -12.75 -2.09
CA MET A 29 40.02 -14.12 -2.54
C MET A 29 40.19 -14.12 -4.08
N ASN A 30 41.34 -14.70 -4.49
CA ASN A 30 41.79 -14.89 -5.85
C ASN A 30 40.77 -15.60 -6.73
N HIS A 31 40.59 -15.09 -7.97
CA HIS A 31 40.08 -15.85 -9.09
C HIS A 31 41.02 -17.04 -9.38
N ASN A 32 40.67 -18.22 -8.95
CA ASN A 32 40.88 -19.51 -9.61
C ASN A 32 40.58 -20.66 -8.62
N SER A 33 39.35 -21.12 -8.63
CA SER A 33 39.03 -22.53 -8.37
C SER A 33 37.59 -22.82 -8.85
N ARG A 34 37.48 -23.47 -10.00
CA ARG A 34 36.34 -24.32 -10.32
C ARG A 34 36.28 -25.40 -9.25
N PHE A 35 35.33 -25.35 -8.36
CA PHE A 35 34.70 -26.41 -7.60
C PHE A 35 34.04 -25.80 -6.35
N GLY A 36 32.77 -25.94 -6.22
CA GLY A 36 32.03 -25.61 -5.01
C GLY A 36 31.03 -24.48 -5.19
N TYR A 37 29.95 -24.72 -5.93
CA TYR A 37 28.68 -24.05 -5.59
C TYR A 37 28.26 -24.55 -4.20
N LEU A 38 28.95 -24.10 -3.18
CA LEU A 38 28.42 -24.03 -1.84
C LEU A 38 27.17 -23.16 -1.92
N LEU A 39 26.01 -23.73 -1.70
CA LEU A 39 24.76 -23.04 -1.41
C LEU A 39 25.10 -21.89 -0.46
N LYS A 40 25.20 -20.68 -1.00
CA LYS A 40 25.39 -19.47 -0.22
C LYS A 40 24.15 -19.40 0.65
N SER A 41 24.27 -19.77 1.93
CA SER A 41 23.14 -19.76 2.86
C SER A 41 22.65 -18.31 2.92
N MET A 42 21.50 -18.04 2.33
CA MET A 42 20.87 -16.74 2.40
C MET A 42 20.72 -16.35 3.87
N MET A 43 21.11 -15.13 4.21
CA MET A 43 21.09 -14.67 5.60
C MET A 43 19.67 -14.67 6.16
N TYR A 44 18.69 -14.29 5.33
CA TYR A 44 17.28 -14.22 5.68
C TYR A 44 16.40 -15.00 4.69
N ASP A 45 15.30 -15.51 5.19
CA ASP A 45 14.26 -16.10 4.35
C ASP A 45 13.42 -14.99 3.70
N VAL A 46 13.10 -13.93 4.46
CA VAL A 46 12.38 -12.76 3.96
C VAL A 46 12.91 -11.46 4.56
N ILE A 47 12.98 -10.39 3.74
CA ILE A 47 13.16 -9.02 4.23
C ILE A 47 11.87 -8.25 3.97
N VAL A 48 11.28 -7.70 5.04
CA VAL A 48 10.07 -6.87 4.98
C VAL A 48 10.48 -5.41 4.93
N LEU A 49 10.08 -4.72 3.86
CA LEU A 49 10.28 -3.28 3.68
C LEU A 49 9.08 -2.56 4.26
N PHE A 50 9.24 -1.74 5.28
CA PHE A 50 8.10 -1.10 5.96
C PHE A 50 8.37 0.36 6.32
N GLU A 51 7.31 1.10 6.55
CA GLU A 51 7.37 2.48 7.04
C GLU A 51 6.64 2.64 8.38
N HIS A 52 5.57 1.84 8.62
CA HIS A 52 4.74 1.93 9.81
C HIS A 52 4.88 0.67 10.67
N PRO A 53 5.67 0.70 11.78
CA PRO A 53 5.99 -0.49 12.56
C PRO A 53 4.75 -1.13 13.22
N GLU A 54 3.81 -0.32 13.71
CA GLU A 54 2.63 -0.83 14.41
C GLU A 54 1.76 -1.72 13.51
N TRP A 55 1.64 -1.37 12.24
CA TRP A 55 0.86 -2.15 11.29
C TRP A 55 1.48 -3.51 10.97
N GLN A 56 2.79 -3.65 11.21
CA GLN A 56 3.52 -4.89 10.93
C GLN A 56 3.54 -5.87 12.11
N LYS A 57 3.19 -5.46 13.33
CA LYS A 57 3.25 -6.32 14.51
C LYS A 57 2.54 -7.67 14.34
N PRO A 58 1.32 -7.75 13.76
CA PRO A 58 0.68 -9.05 13.54
C PRO A 58 1.43 -9.93 12.52
N LEU A 59 2.02 -9.33 11.48
CA LEU A 59 2.84 -10.05 10.50
C LEU A 59 4.10 -10.60 11.17
N TRP A 60 4.79 -9.81 11.98
CA TRP A 60 5.99 -10.27 12.68
C TRP A 60 5.68 -11.42 13.64
N SER A 61 4.59 -11.31 14.40
CA SER A 61 4.14 -12.42 15.26
C SER A 61 3.87 -13.71 14.44
N ALA A 62 3.25 -13.59 13.29
CA ALA A 62 2.99 -14.75 12.42
C ALA A 62 4.29 -15.34 11.82
N LEU A 63 5.28 -14.51 11.44
CA LEU A 63 6.60 -14.96 10.97
C LEU A 63 7.35 -15.71 12.08
N GLU A 64 7.36 -15.16 13.30
CA GLU A 64 7.98 -15.78 14.47
C GLU A 64 7.36 -17.14 14.81
N GLN A 65 6.02 -17.23 14.81
CA GLN A 65 5.28 -18.47 15.08
C GLN A 65 5.59 -19.59 14.05
N ARG A 66 5.96 -19.21 12.81
CA ARG A 66 6.35 -20.16 11.74
C ARG A 66 7.85 -20.40 11.67
N GLY A 67 8.66 -19.79 12.57
CA GLY A 67 10.11 -19.93 12.60
C GLY A 67 10.82 -19.38 11.35
N VAL A 68 10.21 -18.39 10.68
CA VAL A 68 10.79 -17.73 9.50
C VAL A 68 11.91 -16.80 9.94
N ARG A 69 13.10 -16.91 9.35
CA ARG A 69 14.20 -15.97 9.58
C ARG A 69 13.94 -14.71 8.76
N TYR A 70 13.52 -13.65 9.41
CA TYR A 70 13.22 -12.40 8.73
C TYR A 70 14.06 -11.23 9.23
N ALA A 71 14.20 -10.20 8.38
CA ALA A 71 14.63 -8.87 8.77
C ALA A 71 13.57 -7.85 8.41
N ALA A 72 13.51 -6.77 9.18
CA ALA A 72 12.61 -5.66 8.95
C ALA A 72 13.43 -4.40 8.62
N LEU A 73 13.22 -3.82 7.44
CA LEU A 73 13.90 -2.62 6.98
C LEU A 73 12.99 -1.41 7.11
N ASP A 74 13.29 -0.55 8.08
CA ASP A 74 12.56 0.71 8.29
C ASP A 74 12.96 1.76 7.24
N LEU A 75 12.07 1.99 6.28
CA LEU A 75 12.28 2.90 5.16
C LEU A 75 12.36 4.38 5.55
N LYS A 76 12.02 4.71 6.79
CA LYS A 76 12.17 6.09 7.32
C LYS A 76 13.64 6.45 7.57
N GLN A 77 14.47 5.45 7.86
CA GLN A 77 15.86 5.61 8.29
C GLN A 77 16.82 4.68 7.54
N ALA A 78 16.44 4.24 6.34
CA ALA A 78 17.23 3.32 5.54
C ALA A 78 18.13 4.05 4.54
N ALA A 79 19.22 3.37 4.20
CA ALA A 79 20.05 3.64 3.04
C ALA A 79 20.45 2.29 2.42
N PHE A 80 20.75 2.23 1.14
CA PHE A 80 21.19 1.00 0.50
C PHE A 80 22.29 1.28 -0.53
N ASN A 81 23.15 0.28 -0.72
CA ASN A 81 24.10 0.27 -1.81
C ASN A 81 23.55 -0.63 -2.93
N PRO A 82 23.29 -0.10 -4.15
CA PRO A 82 22.75 -0.88 -5.26
C PRO A 82 23.61 -2.10 -5.63
N ASP A 83 24.93 -2.02 -5.41
CA ASP A 83 25.88 -3.10 -5.71
C ASP A 83 25.96 -4.17 -4.60
N ALA A 84 25.34 -3.93 -3.44
CA ALA A 84 25.46 -4.77 -2.26
C ALA A 84 24.16 -4.75 -1.42
N VAL A 85 23.06 -5.15 -2.04
CA VAL A 85 21.77 -5.31 -1.31
C VAL A 85 21.83 -6.51 -0.38
N PRO A 86 21.13 -6.48 0.78
CA PRO A 86 21.07 -7.62 1.69
C PRO A 86 20.55 -8.88 1.00
N ASP A 87 21.15 -10.03 1.35
CA ASP A 87 20.81 -11.32 0.73
C ASP A 87 19.63 -11.98 1.45
N ALA A 88 18.54 -12.16 0.74
CA ALA A 88 17.32 -12.85 1.20
C ALA A 88 16.71 -13.68 0.07
N ALA A 89 15.96 -14.72 0.43
CA ALA A 89 15.24 -15.51 -0.54
C ALA A 89 14.10 -14.69 -1.18
N LEU A 90 13.50 -13.77 -0.43
CA LEU A 90 12.34 -13.01 -0.81
C LEU A 90 12.33 -11.63 -0.15
N TYR A 91 11.80 -10.63 -0.84
CA TYR A 91 11.50 -9.32 -0.27
C TYR A 91 9.99 -9.08 -0.27
N PHE A 92 9.47 -8.49 0.80
CA PHE A 92 8.06 -8.16 0.92
C PHE A 92 7.86 -6.66 1.13
N ASN A 93 7.29 -6.00 0.15
CA ASN A 93 7.02 -4.56 0.21
C ASN A 93 5.73 -4.28 0.99
N GLN A 94 5.89 -3.56 2.09
CA GLN A 94 4.82 -3.05 2.96
C GLN A 94 4.90 -1.52 3.11
N ALA A 95 5.56 -0.84 2.17
CA ALA A 95 5.57 0.62 2.10
C ALA A 95 4.18 1.15 1.74
N SER A 96 3.73 2.18 2.44
CA SER A 96 2.42 2.79 2.20
C SER A 96 2.54 4.08 1.37
N PRO A 97 1.69 4.28 0.34
CA PRO A 97 1.65 5.54 -0.40
C PRO A 97 1.25 6.74 0.48
N SER A 98 0.55 6.49 1.60
CA SER A 98 0.16 7.53 2.55
C SER A 98 1.25 7.93 3.57
N ALA A 99 2.47 7.43 3.42
CA ALA A 99 3.59 7.75 4.32
C ALA A 99 3.83 9.26 4.50
N TYR A 100 3.57 10.06 3.46
CA TYR A 100 3.71 11.52 3.51
C TYR A 100 2.75 12.19 4.51
N VAL A 101 1.57 11.63 4.75
CA VAL A 101 0.59 12.16 5.73
C VAL A 101 1.17 12.09 7.15
N ARG A 102 2.05 11.14 7.39
CA ARG A 102 2.77 10.94 8.68
C ARG A 102 4.16 11.58 8.70
N GLY A 103 4.44 12.51 7.75
CA GLY A 103 5.75 13.16 7.65
C GLY A 103 6.87 12.31 7.04
N ASN A 104 6.59 11.08 6.64
CA ASN A 104 7.58 10.12 6.12
C ASN A 104 7.70 10.19 4.58
N THR A 105 7.66 11.38 4.00
CA THR A 105 7.65 11.62 2.54
C THR A 105 8.80 10.93 1.81
N ARG A 106 9.96 10.79 2.46
CA ARG A 106 11.16 10.20 1.85
C ARG A 106 11.12 8.67 1.78
N ALA A 107 10.26 8.01 2.54
CA ALA A 107 10.16 6.55 2.57
C ALA A 107 9.70 5.96 1.23
N VAL A 108 8.73 6.61 0.56
CA VAL A 108 8.16 6.12 -0.70
C VAL A 108 9.18 6.12 -1.85
N PRO A 109 9.87 7.22 -2.16
CA PRO A 109 10.89 7.20 -3.22
C PRO A 109 12.06 6.29 -2.91
N LEU A 110 12.46 6.15 -1.63
CA LEU A 110 13.50 5.20 -1.23
C LEU A 110 13.05 3.76 -1.45
N ALA A 111 11.81 3.40 -1.04
CA ALA A 111 11.22 2.09 -1.30
C ALA A 111 11.23 1.74 -2.78
N LEU A 112 10.74 2.64 -3.62
CA LEU A 112 10.67 2.42 -5.07
C LEU A 112 12.06 2.24 -5.69
N SER A 113 13.04 3.03 -5.26
CA SER A 113 14.43 2.92 -5.72
C SER A 113 15.05 1.58 -5.31
N LEU A 114 14.85 1.16 -4.05
CA LEU A 114 15.33 -0.13 -3.55
C LEU A 114 14.68 -1.29 -4.29
N ILE A 115 13.35 -1.30 -4.42
CA ILE A 115 12.61 -2.38 -5.09
C ILE A 115 13.11 -2.55 -6.53
N ARG A 116 13.28 -1.46 -7.28
CA ARG A 116 13.82 -1.52 -8.65
C ARG A 116 15.24 -2.09 -8.69
N SER A 117 16.09 -1.70 -7.77
CA SER A 117 17.46 -2.24 -7.68
C SER A 117 17.46 -3.73 -7.36
N LEU A 118 16.59 -4.18 -6.47
CA LEU A 118 16.41 -5.60 -6.13
C LEU A 118 15.94 -6.41 -7.35
N GLU A 119 14.93 -5.93 -8.06
CA GLU A 119 14.37 -6.59 -9.25
C GLU A 119 15.39 -6.63 -10.40
N LEU A 120 16.17 -5.58 -10.62
CA LEU A 120 17.27 -5.56 -11.59
C LEU A 120 18.37 -6.58 -11.24
N GLY A 121 18.58 -6.81 -9.94
CA GLY A 121 19.47 -7.85 -9.43
C GLY A 121 18.88 -9.27 -9.48
N GLY A 122 17.67 -9.43 -9.99
CA GLY A 122 16.99 -10.74 -10.11
C GLY A 122 16.26 -11.19 -8.83
N ALA A 123 16.17 -10.34 -7.81
CA ALA A 123 15.45 -10.68 -6.58
C ALA A 123 13.93 -10.68 -6.80
N ARG A 124 13.24 -11.63 -6.14
CA ARG A 124 11.77 -11.64 -6.08
C ARG A 124 11.30 -10.64 -5.02
N VAL A 125 10.53 -9.65 -5.43
CA VAL A 125 9.89 -8.71 -4.53
C VAL A 125 8.37 -8.90 -4.64
N LEU A 126 7.72 -9.28 -3.55
CA LEU A 126 6.26 -9.32 -3.47
C LEU A 126 5.71 -7.91 -3.39
N ASN A 127 4.70 -7.64 -4.21
CA ASN A 127 4.27 -6.29 -4.56
C ASN A 127 5.45 -5.44 -5.03
N GLY A 128 6.13 -5.95 -6.07
CA GLY A 128 7.28 -5.32 -6.71
C GLY A 128 6.98 -3.96 -7.32
N SER A 129 7.90 -3.42 -8.09
CA SER A 129 7.83 -2.05 -8.61
C SER A 129 6.58 -1.79 -9.45
N ARG A 130 6.12 -2.78 -10.24
CA ARG A 130 4.90 -2.66 -11.05
C ARG A 130 3.65 -2.44 -10.18
N ALA A 131 3.48 -3.26 -9.16
CA ALA A 131 2.36 -3.18 -8.23
C ALA A 131 2.41 -1.90 -7.41
N PHE A 132 3.60 -1.55 -6.90
CA PHE A 132 3.78 -0.36 -6.08
C PHE A 132 3.59 0.94 -6.88
N LEU A 133 4.08 1.02 -8.13
CA LEU A 133 3.83 2.17 -9.01
C LEU A 133 2.34 2.37 -9.30
N LEU A 134 1.58 1.28 -9.47
CA LEU A 134 0.14 1.38 -9.66
C LEU A 134 -0.55 1.90 -8.39
N GLU A 135 -0.15 1.43 -7.21
CA GLU A 135 -0.69 1.93 -5.94
C GLU A 135 -0.41 3.41 -5.72
N LEU A 136 0.77 3.88 -6.14
CA LEU A 136 1.17 5.29 -6.01
C LEU A 136 0.41 6.23 -6.94
N SER A 137 -0.32 5.73 -7.96
CA SER A 137 -0.93 6.56 -8.99
C SER A 137 -2.41 6.26 -9.16
N LYS A 138 -3.27 7.16 -8.71
CA LYS A 138 -4.73 7.05 -8.89
C LYS A 138 -5.13 7.16 -10.35
N SER A 139 -4.41 7.93 -11.15
CA SER A 139 -4.63 8.00 -12.61
C SER A 139 -4.30 6.70 -13.31
N ALA A 140 -3.20 6.03 -12.92
CA ALA A 140 -2.86 4.72 -13.47
C ALA A 140 -3.89 3.66 -13.09
N GLN A 141 -4.43 3.71 -11.86
CA GLN A 141 -5.53 2.83 -11.44
C GLN A 141 -6.78 3.05 -12.29
N ALA A 142 -7.20 4.30 -12.51
CA ALA A 142 -8.34 4.61 -13.36
C ALA A 142 -8.13 4.15 -14.81
N ALA A 143 -6.94 4.37 -15.37
CA ALA A 143 -6.58 3.90 -16.72
C ALA A 143 -6.58 2.37 -16.81
N LEU A 144 -6.12 1.66 -15.77
CA LEU A 144 -6.20 0.20 -15.69
C LEU A 144 -7.66 -0.28 -15.66
N LEU A 145 -8.49 0.29 -14.80
CA LEU A 145 -9.91 -0.06 -14.71
C LEU A 145 -10.63 0.19 -16.03
N HIS A 146 -10.35 1.31 -16.69
CA HIS A 146 -10.88 1.62 -18.03
C HIS A 146 -10.45 0.56 -19.07
N LYS A 147 -9.16 0.25 -19.14
CA LYS A 147 -8.61 -0.78 -20.06
C LYS A 147 -9.24 -2.16 -19.83
N LEU A 148 -9.58 -2.47 -18.59
CA LEU A 148 -10.23 -3.73 -18.20
C LEU A 148 -11.75 -3.70 -18.37
N GLU A 149 -12.32 -2.59 -18.85
CA GLU A 149 -13.78 -2.38 -18.97
C GLU A 149 -14.53 -2.59 -17.64
N VAL A 150 -13.88 -2.23 -16.53
CA VAL A 150 -14.44 -2.29 -15.19
C VAL A 150 -15.14 -0.96 -14.89
N PRO A 151 -16.41 -0.97 -14.42
CA PRO A 151 -17.09 0.26 -14.03
C PRO A 151 -16.31 1.01 -12.95
N HIS A 152 -15.97 2.25 -13.22
CA HIS A 152 -15.18 3.12 -12.35
C HIS A 152 -15.62 4.58 -12.49
N PRO A 153 -15.35 5.46 -11.51
CA PRO A 153 -15.64 6.88 -11.62
C PRO A 153 -14.81 7.53 -12.73
N ARG A 154 -15.39 8.46 -13.46
CA ARG A 154 -14.61 9.36 -14.35
C ARG A 154 -13.64 10.17 -13.50
N CYS A 155 -12.44 10.38 -14.02
CA CYS A 155 -11.45 11.23 -13.37
C CYS A 155 -10.68 12.08 -14.36
N LEU A 156 -10.13 13.17 -13.86
CA LEU A 156 -9.25 14.08 -14.59
C LEU A 156 -8.05 14.41 -13.72
N VAL A 157 -6.85 14.13 -14.20
CA VAL A 157 -5.58 14.50 -13.52
C VAL A 157 -5.14 15.85 -14.00
N PHE A 158 -4.66 16.69 -13.09
CA PHE A 158 -4.25 18.06 -13.43
C PHE A 158 -3.14 18.57 -12.52
N ASN A 159 -2.41 19.53 -13.03
CA ASN A 159 -1.41 20.35 -12.33
C ASN A 159 -1.70 21.86 -12.45
N ASP A 160 -2.79 22.21 -13.11
CA ASP A 160 -3.28 23.57 -13.29
C ASP A 160 -4.80 23.62 -13.18
N VAL A 161 -5.31 24.56 -12.39
CA VAL A 161 -6.75 24.65 -12.04
C VAL A 161 -7.61 25.05 -13.24
N ASP A 162 -7.15 26.02 -14.04
CA ASP A 162 -7.94 26.51 -15.17
C ASP A 162 -7.96 25.46 -16.31
N ALA A 163 -6.85 24.79 -16.53
CA ALA A 163 -6.80 23.62 -17.44
C ALA A 163 -7.78 22.53 -16.98
N ALA A 164 -7.82 22.22 -15.68
CA ALA A 164 -8.75 21.25 -15.13
C ALA A 164 -10.21 21.65 -15.38
N LEU A 165 -10.56 22.87 -15.04
CA LEU A 165 -11.94 23.36 -15.18
C LEU A 165 -12.42 23.44 -16.63
N SER A 166 -11.50 23.67 -17.57
CA SER A 166 -11.82 23.69 -19.02
C SER A 166 -12.12 22.27 -19.57
N GLN A 167 -11.61 21.22 -18.92
CA GLN A 167 -11.72 19.82 -19.40
C GLN A 167 -12.64 18.96 -18.53
N TRP A 168 -13.01 19.42 -17.33
CA TRP A 168 -13.83 18.62 -16.43
C TRP A 168 -15.27 18.47 -16.95
N THR A 169 -15.68 17.22 -17.20
CA THR A 169 -17.01 16.85 -17.69
C THR A 169 -17.80 15.99 -16.72
N GLY A 170 -17.25 15.73 -15.52
CA GLY A 170 -17.85 14.81 -14.53
C GLY A 170 -19.01 15.42 -13.73
N GLY A 171 -19.25 16.73 -13.85
CA GLY A 171 -20.27 17.42 -13.06
C GLY A 171 -19.83 17.70 -11.61
N TRP A 172 -20.76 18.29 -10.86
CA TRP A 172 -20.60 18.60 -9.43
C TRP A 172 -21.79 17.99 -8.66
N PRO A 173 -21.60 17.55 -7.39
CA PRO A 173 -20.33 17.58 -6.65
C PRO A 173 -19.26 16.63 -7.22
N ALA A 174 -17.99 16.97 -6.98
CA ALA A 174 -16.83 16.18 -7.39
C ALA A 174 -15.87 15.95 -6.22
N LEU A 175 -15.11 14.86 -6.25
CA LEU A 175 -14.05 14.60 -5.28
C LEU A 175 -12.73 15.15 -5.80
N LEU A 176 -12.04 15.95 -4.98
CA LEU A 176 -10.63 16.28 -5.15
C LEU A 176 -9.81 15.25 -4.36
N LYS A 177 -8.78 14.71 -4.99
CA LYS A 177 -7.85 13.73 -4.38
C LYS A 177 -6.41 14.06 -4.75
N PRO A 178 -5.42 13.73 -3.89
CA PRO A 178 -4.03 13.68 -4.33
C PRO A 178 -3.84 12.52 -5.34
N GLU A 179 -2.95 12.68 -6.29
CA GLU A 179 -2.58 11.60 -7.22
C GLU A 179 -1.90 10.46 -6.46
N GLN A 180 -0.93 10.79 -5.61
CA GLN A 180 -0.38 9.85 -4.64
C GLN A 180 -1.15 9.96 -3.32
N GLY A 181 -2.03 9.03 -3.03
CA GLY A 181 -2.85 9.07 -1.82
C GLY A 181 -3.15 7.68 -1.27
N GLY A 182 -3.63 7.65 -0.04
CA GLY A 182 -4.08 6.43 0.63
C GLY A 182 -4.99 6.75 1.79
N SER A 183 -5.82 5.78 2.17
CA SER A 183 -6.74 5.86 3.32
C SER A 183 -7.76 7.00 3.27
N GLY A 184 -7.98 7.62 2.11
CA GLY A 184 -8.87 8.79 1.98
C GLY A 184 -8.33 10.10 2.55
N ALA A 185 -7.05 10.16 2.89
CA ALA A 185 -6.42 11.38 3.37
C ALA A 185 -6.40 12.47 2.29
N ARG A 186 -6.61 13.73 2.68
CA ARG A 186 -6.63 14.91 1.79
C ARG A 186 -7.65 14.79 0.64
N MET A 187 -8.79 14.15 0.90
CA MET A 187 -9.91 14.11 -0.02
C MET A 187 -10.94 15.17 0.35
N PHE A 188 -11.45 15.88 -0.64
CA PHE A 188 -12.43 16.95 -0.45
C PHE A 188 -13.61 16.77 -1.40
N LEU A 189 -14.83 16.92 -0.88
CA LEU A 189 -16.05 16.98 -1.68
C LEU A 189 -16.30 18.45 -2.06
N LEU A 190 -16.17 18.77 -3.33
CA LEU A 190 -16.36 20.11 -3.87
C LEU A 190 -17.73 20.22 -4.51
N GLN A 191 -18.46 21.30 -4.21
CA GLN A 191 -19.80 21.54 -4.76
C GLN A 191 -19.75 22.31 -6.09
N SER A 192 -18.62 22.98 -6.39
CA SER A 192 -18.50 23.86 -7.55
C SER A 192 -17.04 24.05 -8.00
N ALA A 193 -16.87 24.63 -9.19
CA ALA A 193 -15.59 25.10 -9.70
C ALA A 193 -14.95 26.16 -8.81
N ASP A 194 -15.75 27.01 -8.19
CA ASP A 194 -15.25 28.07 -7.30
C ASP A 194 -14.71 27.51 -5.98
N ASP A 195 -15.27 26.40 -5.50
CA ASP A 195 -14.73 25.69 -4.34
C ASP A 195 -13.33 25.14 -4.64
N LEU A 196 -13.12 24.60 -5.83
CA LEU A 196 -11.80 24.13 -6.26
C LEU A 196 -10.77 25.26 -6.28
N ARG A 197 -11.13 26.40 -6.93
CA ARG A 197 -10.23 27.57 -6.99
C ARG A 197 -9.91 28.11 -5.61
N LYS A 198 -10.93 28.22 -4.75
CA LYS A 198 -10.76 28.72 -3.39
C LYS A 198 -9.87 27.78 -2.57
N LEU A 199 -10.18 26.49 -2.55
CA LEU A 199 -9.46 25.50 -1.76
C LEU A 199 -7.97 25.48 -2.11
N LEU A 200 -7.62 25.42 -3.39
CA LEU A 200 -6.21 25.31 -3.82
C LEU A 200 -5.43 26.62 -3.67
N ARG A 201 -6.12 27.75 -3.71
CA ARG A 201 -5.51 29.05 -3.37
C ARG A 201 -5.22 29.15 -1.87
N ASP A 202 -6.17 28.72 -1.03
CA ASP A 202 -6.10 28.87 0.42
C ASP A 202 -5.19 27.79 1.05
N GLN A 203 -5.04 26.63 0.40
CA GLN A 203 -4.23 25.49 0.85
C GLN A 203 -3.26 24.98 -0.22
N PRO A 204 -2.20 25.73 -0.56
CA PRO A 204 -1.25 25.34 -1.61
C PRO A 204 -0.46 24.05 -1.28
N SER A 205 -0.40 23.65 -0.01
CA SER A 205 0.23 22.38 0.41
C SER A 205 -0.51 21.14 -0.09
N LEU A 206 -1.74 21.26 -0.57
CA LEU A 206 -2.50 20.16 -1.15
C LEU A 206 -1.87 19.62 -2.44
N TRP A 207 -1.07 20.42 -3.13
CA TRP A 207 -0.31 19.97 -4.30
C TRP A 207 0.77 18.90 -3.98
N LEU A 208 1.17 18.83 -2.70
CA LEU A 208 2.18 17.85 -2.29
C LEU A 208 1.56 16.43 -2.13
N PRO A 209 2.36 15.37 -2.35
CA PRO A 209 3.84 15.39 -2.54
C PRO A 209 4.31 15.52 -3.99
N ASP A 210 3.46 15.25 -4.98
CA ASP A 210 3.84 15.03 -6.39
C ASP A 210 3.42 16.16 -7.34
N ASN A 211 2.78 17.21 -6.81
CA ASN A 211 2.25 18.37 -7.56
C ASN A 211 1.19 17.98 -8.61
N LEU A 212 0.51 16.88 -8.38
CA LEU A 212 -0.61 16.41 -9.19
C LEU A 212 -1.84 16.18 -8.32
N LEU A 213 -2.98 16.58 -8.84
CA LEU A 213 -4.28 16.35 -8.22
C LEU A 213 -5.24 15.68 -9.21
N LEU A 214 -6.28 15.10 -8.66
CA LEU A 214 -7.29 14.38 -9.43
C LEU A 214 -8.67 14.86 -9.04
N LEU A 215 -9.45 15.33 -10.03
CA LEU A 215 -10.90 15.45 -9.90
C LEU A 215 -11.54 14.12 -10.26
N GLN A 216 -12.46 13.66 -9.42
CA GLN A 216 -13.17 12.41 -9.64
C GLN A 216 -14.66 12.60 -9.47
N GLU A 217 -15.44 11.95 -10.34
CA GLU A 217 -16.91 11.85 -10.23
C GLU A 217 -17.29 11.30 -8.84
N TYR A 218 -18.23 11.94 -8.19
CA TYR A 218 -18.66 11.56 -6.87
C TYR A 218 -19.85 10.59 -6.94
N PHE A 219 -19.69 9.44 -6.29
CA PHE A 219 -20.77 8.49 -6.03
C PHE A 219 -21.04 8.48 -4.53
N PRO A 220 -22.25 8.88 -4.10
CA PRO A 220 -22.64 8.81 -2.69
C PRO A 220 -22.56 7.37 -2.19
N VAL A 221 -21.90 7.19 -1.05
CA VAL A 221 -21.87 5.90 -0.35
C VAL A 221 -23.19 5.75 0.42
N ASP A 222 -23.91 4.67 0.16
CA ASP A 222 -25.08 4.31 0.97
C ASP A 222 -24.59 3.92 2.39
N PRO A 223 -24.98 4.63 3.45
CA PRO A 223 -24.53 4.32 4.81
C PRO A 223 -24.86 2.89 5.26
N ALA A 224 -25.94 2.30 4.73
CA ALA A 224 -26.34 0.93 5.06
C ALA A 224 -25.47 -0.11 4.35
N ARG A 225 -24.93 0.21 3.17
CA ARG A 225 -24.11 -0.69 2.36
C ARG A 225 -22.61 -0.49 2.60
N GLY A 226 -22.17 0.75 2.82
CA GLY A 226 -20.77 1.10 3.01
C GLY A 226 -19.91 0.88 1.75
N ILE A 227 -18.63 0.81 1.96
CA ILE A 227 -17.62 0.45 0.97
C ILE A 227 -17.31 -1.04 1.12
N ILE A 228 -17.23 -1.76 0.03
CA ILE A 228 -16.80 -3.17 0.05
C ILE A 228 -15.33 -3.22 -0.33
N ARG A 229 -14.53 -3.78 0.57
CA ARG A 229 -13.12 -4.04 0.36
C ARG A 229 -12.88 -5.55 0.31
N MET A 230 -12.31 -5.99 -0.78
CA MET A 230 -11.88 -7.38 -1.02
C MET A 230 -10.39 -7.48 -0.82
N GLU A 231 -9.95 -8.37 0.06
CA GLU A 231 -8.52 -8.67 0.24
C GLU A 231 -8.16 -9.93 -0.53
N PHE A 232 -7.07 -9.87 -1.29
CA PHE A 232 -6.55 -10.93 -2.14
C PHE A 232 -5.15 -11.34 -1.72
N LEU A 233 -4.84 -12.61 -1.94
CA LEU A 233 -3.53 -13.22 -1.69
C LEU A 233 -3.22 -14.22 -2.81
N GLY A 234 -2.11 -14.04 -3.51
CA GLY A 234 -1.72 -14.92 -4.62
C GLY A 234 -2.75 -14.99 -5.75
N GLY A 235 -3.50 -13.89 -5.99
CA GLY A 235 -4.56 -13.83 -6.99
C GLY A 235 -5.91 -14.43 -6.55
N GLU A 236 -5.99 -15.05 -5.37
CA GLU A 236 -7.21 -15.62 -4.81
C GLU A 236 -7.83 -14.70 -3.75
N LEU A 237 -9.16 -14.68 -3.66
CA LEU A 237 -9.87 -13.94 -2.62
C LEU A 237 -9.55 -14.53 -1.25
N LEU A 238 -9.00 -13.72 -0.37
CA LEU A 238 -8.76 -14.10 1.01
C LEU A 238 -10.04 -13.93 1.85
N TYR A 239 -10.59 -12.74 1.87
CA TYR A 239 -11.90 -12.40 2.45
C TYR A 239 -12.39 -11.06 1.92
N ALA A 240 -13.64 -10.71 2.25
CA ALA A 240 -14.15 -9.37 2.03
C ALA A 240 -14.69 -8.75 3.32
N MET A 241 -14.63 -7.43 3.40
CA MET A 241 -15.18 -6.65 4.49
C MET A 241 -15.97 -5.46 3.99
N ARG A 242 -16.98 -5.10 4.74
CA ARG A 242 -17.72 -3.87 4.58
C ARG A 242 -17.10 -2.81 5.49
N VAL A 243 -16.76 -1.67 4.92
CA VAL A 243 -16.21 -0.51 5.61
C VAL A 243 -17.31 0.55 5.68
N VAL A 244 -17.68 0.94 6.89
CA VAL A 244 -18.68 1.98 7.14
C VAL A 244 -17.96 3.19 7.72
N ALA A 245 -17.97 4.28 6.97
CA ALA A 245 -17.41 5.55 7.40
C ALA A 245 -18.53 6.53 7.74
N HIS A 246 -18.53 7.05 8.95
CA HIS A 246 -19.58 7.94 9.44
C HIS A 246 -19.24 9.40 9.11
N GLY A 247 -19.40 9.79 7.84
CA GLY A 247 -19.21 11.16 7.40
C GLY A 247 -17.76 11.61 7.23
N VAL A 248 -16.82 10.67 7.17
CA VAL A 248 -15.41 10.94 6.92
C VAL A 248 -14.93 10.20 5.67
N PHE A 249 -14.01 10.79 4.93
CA PHE A 249 -13.32 10.11 3.82
C PHE A 249 -12.09 9.34 4.29
N ASN A 250 -11.45 9.78 5.38
CA ASN A 250 -10.29 9.09 5.92
C ASN A 250 -10.70 7.77 6.57
N LEU A 251 -10.31 6.65 5.96
CA LEU A 251 -10.62 5.30 6.41
C LEU A 251 -9.55 4.70 7.34
N CYS A 252 -8.52 5.46 7.68
CA CYS A 252 -7.51 5.02 8.63
C CYS A 252 -8.01 5.23 10.06
N PRO A 253 -8.16 4.17 10.88
CA PRO A 253 -8.57 4.30 12.28
C PRO A 253 -7.41 4.70 13.21
N SER A 254 -6.19 4.85 12.69
CA SER A 254 -5.00 5.20 13.47
C SER A 254 -4.97 6.70 13.78
N GLU A 255 -4.66 7.07 15.01
CA GLU A 255 -4.44 8.46 15.43
C GLU A 255 -3.28 9.11 14.66
N GLU A 256 -2.28 8.32 14.23
CA GLU A 256 -1.15 8.81 13.45
C GLU A 256 -1.53 9.25 12.02
N CYS A 257 -2.64 8.75 11.49
CA CYS A 257 -3.20 9.19 10.21
C CYS A 257 -4.15 10.38 10.36
N ASN A 258 -4.47 10.78 11.60
CA ASN A 258 -5.35 11.88 11.95
C ASN A 258 -4.66 12.73 13.03
N PRO A 259 -3.55 13.44 12.71
CA PRO A 259 -2.90 14.30 13.69
C PRO A 259 -3.88 15.38 14.16
N GLU A 260 -4.02 15.51 15.48
CA GLU A 260 -4.83 16.57 16.09
C GLU A 260 -4.36 17.93 15.61
N GLY A 261 -5.21 18.70 14.93
CA GLY A 261 -4.96 20.09 14.56
C GLY A 261 -5.11 20.45 13.08
N GLU A 262 -5.07 19.49 12.15
CA GLU A 262 -5.53 19.73 10.78
C GLU A 262 -6.99 19.31 10.66
N GLY A 263 -7.87 20.01 11.41
CA GLY A 263 -9.30 19.84 11.28
C GLY A 263 -9.71 20.21 9.87
N ASP A 264 -10.17 19.23 9.11
CA ASP A 264 -10.81 19.40 7.80
C ASP A 264 -12.05 20.28 7.93
N SER A 265 -11.83 21.60 8.06
CA SER A 265 -12.90 22.61 8.09
C SER A 265 -13.75 22.61 6.82
N TYR A 266 -13.38 21.80 5.83
CA TYR A 266 -14.09 21.68 4.54
C TYR A 266 -14.78 20.33 4.34
N CYS A 267 -14.64 19.36 5.25
CA CYS A 267 -15.57 18.25 5.35
C CYS A 267 -16.88 18.79 5.96
N LEU A 268 -17.69 19.49 5.18
CA LEU A 268 -19.00 19.96 5.58
C LEU A 268 -19.99 18.79 5.63
N ILE A 269 -19.81 17.91 6.61
CA ILE A 269 -20.91 17.15 7.19
C ILE A 269 -21.02 17.63 8.63
N PRO A 270 -22.22 18.01 9.10
CA PRO A 270 -22.41 18.65 10.39
C PRO A 270 -21.79 17.81 11.51
N ALA A 271 -21.00 18.48 12.33
CA ALA A 271 -20.26 17.92 13.43
C ALA A 271 -21.17 17.22 14.47
N GLN A 272 -21.26 15.89 14.37
CA GLN A 272 -21.36 15.01 15.52
C GLN A 272 -20.53 13.78 15.15
N ALA A 273 -19.23 13.88 15.42
CA ALA A 273 -18.33 12.74 15.22
C ALA A 273 -18.75 11.62 16.16
N PRO A 274 -19.11 10.46 15.63
CA PRO A 274 -19.37 9.28 16.47
C PRO A 274 -18.05 8.80 17.11
N PRO A 275 -18.11 8.04 18.21
CA PRO A 275 -16.92 7.58 18.93
C PRO A 275 -16.01 6.64 18.12
N LYS A 276 -16.46 6.17 16.93
CA LYS A 276 -15.66 5.41 15.97
C LYS A 276 -15.97 5.90 14.55
N PRO A 277 -15.09 6.69 13.96
CA PRO A 277 -15.33 7.25 12.64
C PRO A 277 -15.39 6.20 11.53
N VAL A 278 -14.75 5.02 11.72
CA VAL A 278 -14.72 3.93 10.74
C VAL A 278 -14.94 2.57 11.42
N GLU A 279 -15.84 1.77 10.87
CA GLU A 279 -16.16 0.43 11.34
C GLU A 279 -15.95 -0.60 10.23
N PHE A 280 -15.57 -1.82 10.62
CA PHE A 280 -15.25 -2.92 9.70
C PHE A 280 -16.07 -4.13 10.06
N TYR A 281 -16.79 -4.69 9.07
CA TYR A 281 -17.65 -5.87 9.25
C TYR A 281 -17.28 -6.95 8.24
N PRO A 282 -17.31 -8.24 8.62
CA PRO A 282 -17.19 -9.34 7.66
C PRO A 282 -18.27 -9.25 6.59
N TYR A 283 -17.91 -9.37 5.32
CA TYR A 283 -18.86 -9.38 4.21
C TYR A 283 -18.81 -10.73 3.49
N LYS A 284 -19.72 -11.64 3.87
CA LYS A 284 -19.76 -13.04 3.39
C LYS A 284 -20.53 -13.23 2.10
N GLU A 285 -21.45 -12.31 1.79
CA GLU A 285 -22.35 -12.40 0.64
C GLU A 285 -21.80 -11.66 -0.58
N LEU A 286 -20.50 -11.87 -0.86
CA LEU A 286 -19.84 -11.20 -1.96
C LEU A 286 -20.30 -11.77 -3.31
N PRO A 287 -20.78 -10.92 -4.26
CA PRO A 287 -21.16 -11.37 -5.58
C PRO A 287 -19.98 -12.02 -6.33
N ALA A 288 -20.21 -13.19 -6.92
CA ALA A 288 -19.18 -13.92 -7.68
C ALA A 288 -18.59 -13.06 -8.80
N LYS A 289 -19.39 -12.18 -9.44
CA LYS A 289 -18.91 -11.23 -10.45
C LYS A 289 -17.88 -10.25 -9.88
N ALA A 290 -18.08 -9.74 -8.65
CA ALA A 290 -17.11 -8.85 -8.02
C ALA A 290 -15.77 -9.55 -7.78
N VAL A 291 -15.79 -10.81 -7.33
CA VAL A 291 -14.60 -11.64 -7.15
C VAL A 291 -13.84 -11.82 -8.46
N GLN A 292 -14.54 -12.13 -9.57
CA GLN A 292 -13.92 -12.28 -10.89
C GLN A 292 -13.27 -10.97 -11.39
N VAL A 293 -13.95 -9.83 -11.18
CA VAL A 293 -13.40 -8.52 -11.49
C VAL A 293 -12.15 -8.26 -10.64
N GLY A 294 -12.21 -8.55 -9.34
CA GLY A 294 -11.06 -8.42 -8.44
C GLY A 294 -9.86 -9.25 -8.91
N LYS A 295 -10.05 -10.53 -9.24
CA LYS A 295 -8.99 -11.40 -9.78
C LYS A 295 -8.39 -10.84 -11.09
N LYS A 296 -9.23 -10.32 -11.98
CA LYS A 296 -8.78 -9.68 -13.23
C LYS A 296 -7.92 -8.46 -12.95
N ILE A 297 -8.30 -7.63 -11.97
CA ILE A 297 -7.52 -6.45 -11.55
C ILE A 297 -6.19 -6.91 -10.93
N MET A 298 -6.18 -7.87 -10.00
CA MET A 298 -4.98 -8.40 -9.35
C MET A 298 -3.94 -8.86 -10.39
N ALA A 299 -4.36 -9.69 -11.34
CA ALA A 299 -3.49 -10.20 -12.40
C ALA A 299 -2.94 -9.08 -13.29
N ALA A 300 -3.79 -8.15 -13.72
CA ALA A 300 -3.38 -7.04 -14.58
C ALA A 300 -2.47 -6.03 -13.88
N ALA A 301 -2.66 -5.84 -12.57
CA ALA A 301 -1.84 -4.97 -11.73
C ALA A 301 -0.50 -5.62 -11.32
N GLY A 302 -0.40 -6.94 -11.38
CA GLY A 302 0.75 -7.70 -10.88
C GLY A 302 0.85 -7.68 -9.35
N LEU A 303 -0.31 -7.74 -8.67
CA LEU A 303 -0.40 -7.75 -7.22
C LEU A 303 -0.29 -9.18 -6.69
N ASP A 304 0.58 -9.38 -5.72
CA ASP A 304 0.70 -10.63 -4.95
C ASP A 304 -0.26 -10.62 -3.75
N VAL A 305 -0.29 -9.50 -3.04
CA VAL A 305 -1.17 -9.21 -1.91
C VAL A 305 -1.84 -7.88 -2.18
N GLY A 306 -3.15 -7.76 -2.02
CA GLY A 306 -3.79 -6.48 -2.31
C GLY A 306 -5.23 -6.37 -1.87
N GLY A 307 -5.66 -5.13 -1.72
CA GLY A 307 -7.04 -4.77 -1.42
C GLY A 307 -7.68 -4.02 -2.58
N ILE A 308 -8.86 -4.44 -3.00
CA ILE A 308 -9.63 -3.77 -4.05
C ILE A 308 -10.95 -3.28 -3.46
N GLU A 309 -11.25 -2.01 -3.71
CA GLU A 309 -12.45 -1.37 -3.17
C GLU A 309 -13.47 -1.04 -4.26
N TYR A 310 -14.73 -1.32 -3.95
CA TYR A 310 -15.86 -0.86 -4.74
C TYR A 310 -17.00 -0.36 -3.84
N LEU A 311 -17.87 0.46 -4.42
CA LEU A 311 -19.14 0.83 -3.83
C LEU A 311 -20.29 0.39 -4.74
N GLU A 312 -21.46 0.22 -4.18
CA GLU A 312 -22.67 -0.05 -4.95
C GLU A 312 -23.42 1.26 -5.17
N SER A 313 -23.62 1.62 -6.44
CA SER A 313 -24.46 2.75 -6.81
C SER A 313 -25.93 2.45 -6.54
N ALA A 314 -26.77 3.49 -6.53
CA ALA A 314 -28.20 3.37 -6.26
C ALA A 314 -28.93 2.42 -7.23
N ASP A 315 -28.42 2.26 -8.46
CA ASP A 315 -28.92 1.34 -9.49
C ASP A 315 -28.30 -0.09 -9.40
N GLY A 316 -27.54 -0.38 -8.33
CA GLY A 316 -26.95 -1.70 -8.06
C GLY A 316 -25.67 -2.01 -8.84
N ARG A 317 -25.09 -1.04 -9.58
CA ARG A 317 -23.80 -1.22 -10.23
C ARG A 317 -22.66 -1.20 -9.20
N GLN A 318 -21.67 -2.06 -9.40
CA GLN A 318 -20.43 -2.07 -8.63
C GLN A 318 -19.45 -1.10 -9.29
N ILE A 319 -19.08 -0.05 -8.57
CA ILE A 319 -18.15 1.00 -9.03
C ILE A 319 -16.82 0.82 -8.31
N PHE A 320 -15.82 0.32 -9.02
CA PHE A 320 -14.48 0.09 -8.49
C PHE A 320 -13.65 1.38 -8.56
N TYR A 321 -12.95 1.73 -7.49
CA TYR A 321 -12.30 3.03 -7.44
C TYR A 321 -10.94 3.06 -6.74
N ASP A 322 -10.54 1.97 -6.07
CA ASP A 322 -9.26 1.91 -5.36
C ASP A 322 -8.63 0.52 -5.46
N VAL A 323 -7.33 0.51 -5.76
CA VAL A 323 -6.50 -0.69 -5.87
C VAL A 323 -5.26 -0.50 -5.02
N ASN A 324 -5.12 -1.30 -3.97
CA ASN A 324 -4.08 -1.16 -2.96
C ASN A 324 -3.13 -2.36 -3.00
N ALA A 325 -1.84 -2.12 -3.18
CA ALA A 325 -0.79 -3.13 -3.05
C ALA A 325 -0.37 -3.33 -1.59
N ASN A 326 -0.69 -2.40 -0.71
CA ASN A 326 -0.54 -2.56 0.73
C ASN A 326 -1.87 -3.00 1.34
N SER A 327 -1.95 -4.28 1.69
CA SER A 327 -3.18 -4.87 2.20
C SER A 327 -3.45 -4.43 3.65
N ASN A 328 -4.69 -4.03 3.92
CA ASN A 328 -5.15 -3.65 5.26
C ASN A 328 -5.77 -4.86 5.97
N LEU A 329 -4.97 -5.91 6.17
CA LEU A 329 -5.42 -7.13 6.82
C LEU A 329 -5.88 -6.89 8.24
N ARG A 330 -7.01 -7.52 8.60
CA ARG A 330 -7.62 -7.41 9.93
C ARG A 330 -7.87 -8.77 10.54
N ALA A 331 -7.17 -9.08 11.63
CA ALA A 331 -7.32 -10.34 12.34
C ALA A 331 -8.77 -10.62 12.76
N PRO A 332 -9.55 -9.67 13.33
CA PRO A 332 -10.94 -9.93 13.69
C PRO A 332 -11.84 -10.30 12.50
N ILE A 333 -11.57 -9.71 11.32
CA ILE A 333 -12.31 -10.06 10.11
C ILE A 333 -11.95 -11.47 9.64
N GLY A 334 -10.65 -11.79 9.56
CA GLY A 334 -10.19 -13.15 9.20
C GLY A 334 -10.76 -14.22 10.15
N GLN A 335 -10.78 -13.95 11.45
CA GLN A 335 -11.36 -14.84 12.46
C GLN A 335 -12.86 -15.10 12.19
N ALA A 336 -13.62 -14.12 11.74
CA ALA A 336 -15.02 -14.30 11.36
C ALA A 336 -15.20 -15.20 10.12
N PHE A 337 -14.15 -15.41 9.33
CA PHE A 337 -14.05 -16.40 8.25
C PHE A 337 -13.35 -17.69 8.68
N GLY A 338 -12.93 -17.81 9.93
CA GLY A 338 -12.35 -19.04 10.50
C GLY A 338 -10.83 -19.18 10.33
N PHE A 339 -10.10 -18.09 10.06
CA PHE A 339 -8.63 -18.15 9.92
C PHE A 339 -7.94 -16.86 10.36
N ASP A 340 -6.62 -16.94 10.57
CA ASP A 340 -5.76 -15.79 10.75
C ASP A 340 -5.20 -15.33 9.39
N PRO A 341 -5.50 -14.09 8.93
CA PRO A 341 -5.05 -13.60 7.65
C PRO A 341 -3.53 -13.42 7.58
N PHE A 342 -2.86 -13.09 8.68
CA PHE A 342 -1.41 -12.95 8.72
C PHE A 342 -0.70 -14.30 8.62
N ALA A 343 -1.25 -15.34 9.26
CA ALA A 343 -0.76 -16.70 9.07
C ALA A 343 -0.87 -17.15 7.60
N ARG A 344 -1.98 -16.81 6.91
CA ARG A 344 -2.13 -17.08 5.47
C ARG A 344 -1.10 -16.36 4.62
N VAL A 345 -0.78 -15.09 4.94
CA VAL A 345 0.30 -14.37 4.24
C VAL A 345 1.63 -15.08 4.45
N VAL A 346 1.96 -15.48 5.68
CA VAL A 346 3.22 -16.20 5.94
C VAL A 346 3.26 -17.56 5.21
N ASP A 347 2.16 -18.29 5.15
CA ASP A 347 2.08 -19.54 4.36
C ASP A 347 2.33 -19.28 2.86
N TYR A 348 1.80 -18.17 2.32
CA TYR A 348 2.06 -17.76 0.96
C TYR A 348 3.54 -17.40 0.73
N LEU A 349 4.16 -16.62 1.64
CA LEU A 349 5.59 -16.30 1.58
C LEU A 349 6.45 -17.58 1.56
N LEU A 350 6.12 -18.56 2.40
CA LEU A 350 6.81 -19.86 2.44
C LEU A 350 6.66 -20.61 1.12
N GLY A 351 5.47 -20.59 0.51
CA GLY A 351 5.22 -21.17 -0.81
C GLY A 351 6.06 -20.53 -1.91
N GLU A 352 6.12 -19.20 -1.97
CA GLU A 352 6.97 -18.47 -2.93
C GLU A 352 8.45 -18.82 -2.75
N MET A 353 8.94 -18.86 -1.52
CA MET A 353 10.32 -19.26 -1.23
C MET A 353 10.64 -20.69 -1.65
N ALA A 354 9.68 -21.61 -1.48
CA ALA A 354 9.85 -22.99 -1.94
C ALA A 354 9.96 -23.07 -3.46
N GLN A 355 9.16 -22.29 -4.19
CA GLN A 355 9.24 -22.22 -5.66
C GLN A 355 10.58 -21.63 -6.13
N ILE A 356 11.08 -20.56 -5.49
CA ILE A 356 12.38 -19.95 -5.81
C ILE A 356 13.50 -20.97 -5.61
N ARG A 357 13.48 -21.72 -4.49
CA ARG A 357 14.48 -22.75 -4.20
C ARG A 357 14.44 -23.95 -5.18
N ALA A 358 13.26 -24.28 -5.67
CA ALA A 358 13.10 -25.35 -6.65
C ALA A 358 13.54 -24.95 -8.07
N ALA A 359 13.57 -23.64 -8.37
CA ALA A 359 13.98 -23.10 -9.67
C ALA A 359 15.49 -22.76 -9.75
N ALA A 360 16.18 -22.71 -8.60
CA ALA A 360 17.61 -22.45 -8.48
C ALA A 360 18.46 -23.74 -8.55
#